data_35fecdd00074ac2cc36479d47a611cf7
#
_entry.id   35fecdd00074ac2cc36479d47a611cf7
#
_cell.length_a   1.000
_cell.length_b   1.000
_cell.length_c   1.000
_cell.angle_alpha   90.00
_cell.angle_beta   90.00
_cell.angle_gamma   90.00
#
_symmetry.space_group_name_H-M   'P 1'
#
loop_
_entity.id
_entity.type
_entity.pdbx_description
1 polymer ?
#
loop_
_entity_poly.entity_id
_entity_poly.type
_entity_poly.pdbx_seq_one_letter_code
_entity_poly.pdbx_strand_id
1 'polypeptide(L)'
;MTNHTQIAYNMNMLFIETSIFTKRITESVCDEDYHKLQVHLAEHPDAGDLIRGSGGIRKIRCAASGRGKRGGARTLYYWDAPDKIYMIFCYLKNERENITPEQLKTLKKLVEENLK
;
A
#
# COMPACT_ATOMS: atom_id res chain seq x y z
N MET A 1 12.34 -9.60 2.67
CA MET A 1 11.16 -9.06 2.00
C MET A 1 10.53 -7.90 2.75
N THR A 2 10.03 -8.11 3.92
CA THR A 2 9.53 -7.03 4.76
C THR A 2 10.62 -6.55 5.69
N ASN A 3 10.71 -5.27 5.90
CA ASN A 3 11.72 -4.72 6.79
C ASN A 3 11.19 -3.67 7.75
N HIS A 4 9.90 -3.38 7.69
CA HIS A 4 9.27 -2.47 8.62
C HIS A 4 7.94 -3.01 9.09
N THR A 5 7.67 -2.82 10.37
CA THR A 5 6.42 -3.23 10.97
C THR A 5 5.93 -2.09 11.86
N GLN A 6 4.70 -1.68 11.65
CA GLN A 6 4.07 -0.64 12.44
C GLN A 6 2.72 -1.11 12.93
N ILE A 7 2.38 -0.72 14.14
CA ILE A 7 1.06 -1.01 14.69
C ILE A 7 0.25 0.27 14.65
N ALA A 8 -0.92 0.22 14.03
CA ALA A 8 -1.79 1.37 13.93
C ALA A 8 -2.36 1.72 15.30
N TYR A 9 -2.48 3.00 15.57
CA TYR A 9 -3.13 3.51 16.76
C TYR A 9 -4.51 2.94 16.90
N ASN A 10 -4.88 2.56 18.08
CA ASN A 10 -6.26 2.29 18.47
C ASN A 10 -6.90 1.05 17.87
N MET A 11 -6.35 0.50 16.81
CA MET A 11 -7.03 -0.56 16.07
C MET A 11 -6.30 -1.89 16.09
N ASN A 12 -5.15 -1.96 16.71
CA ASN A 12 -4.34 -3.18 16.77
C ASN A 12 -4.07 -3.79 15.40
N MET A 13 -4.08 -2.94 14.37
CA MET A 13 -3.77 -3.38 13.02
C MET A 13 -2.26 -3.31 12.81
N LEU A 14 -1.68 -4.40 12.33
CA LEU A 14 -0.26 -4.48 12.07
C LEU A 14 -0.01 -4.17 10.60
N PHE A 15 0.77 -3.13 10.35
CA PHE A 15 1.17 -2.77 8.98
C PHE A 15 2.59 -3.26 8.73
N ILE A 16 2.75 -4.07 7.70
CA ILE A 16 4.04 -4.65 7.36
C ILE A 16 4.41 -4.14 5.96
N GLU A 17 5.54 -3.43 5.87
CA GLU A 17 5.96 -2.80 4.62
C GLU A 17 7.05 -3.60 3.94
N THR A 18 6.95 -3.70 2.61
CA THR A 18 8.07 -4.20 1.82
C THR A 18 9.14 -3.11 1.75
N SER A 19 10.37 -3.50 1.47
CA SER A 19 11.46 -2.54 1.33
C SER A 19 11.18 -1.49 0.27
N ILE A 20 10.65 -1.93 -0.87
CA ILE A 20 10.35 -1.01 -1.95
C ILE A 20 9.21 -0.06 -1.58
N PHE A 21 8.22 -0.55 -0.85
CA PHE A 21 7.14 0.32 -0.39
C PHE A 21 7.68 1.40 0.53
N THR A 22 8.49 1.03 1.51
CA THR A 22 9.06 1.97 2.46
C THR A 22 9.82 3.08 1.74
N LYS A 23 10.66 2.70 0.79
CA LYS A 23 11.44 3.67 0.04
C LYS A 23 10.53 4.63 -0.72
N ARG A 24 9.56 4.11 -1.42
CA ARG A 24 8.72 4.94 -2.27
C ARG A 24 7.77 5.82 -1.48
N ILE A 25 7.18 5.31 -0.42
CA ILE A 25 6.25 6.12 0.38
C ILE A 25 7.01 7.26 1.09
N THR A 26 8.20 6.97 1.57
CA THR A 26 9.02 7.98 2.25
C THR A 26 9.38 9.12 1.30
N GLU A 27 9.66 8.81 0.05
CA GLU A 27 10.02 9.81 -0.95
C GLU A 27 8.83 10.60 -1.47
N SER A 28 7.65 10.02 -1.42
CA SER A 28 6.48 10.55 -2.15
C SER A 28 5.40 11.13 -1.26
N VAL A 29 5.30 10.69 -0.03
CA VAL A 29 4.17 11.02 0.85
C VAL A 29 4.71 11.41 2.21
N CYS A 30 4.20 12.50 2.78
CA CYS A 30 4.65 12.91 4.10
C CYS A 30 4.06 11.99 5.17
N ASP A 31 4.71 11.99 6.33
CA ASP A 31 4.32 11.11 7.44
C ASP A 31 2.86 11.31 7.86
N GLU A 32 2.41 12.55 7.86
CA GLU A 32 1.05 12.86 8.25
C GLU A 32 0.04 12.23 7.30
N ASP A 33 0.27 12.37 6.00
CA ASP A 33 -0.64 11.79 5.00
C ASP A 33 -0.64 10.27 5.05
N TYR A 34 0.53 9.68 5.25
CA TYR A 34 0.62 8.23 5.37
C TYR A 34 -0.07 7.74 6.63
N HIS A 35 0.08 8.47 7.74
CA HIS A 35 -0.60 8.11 8.97
C HIS A 35 -2.12 8.13 8.80
N LYS A 36 -2.64 9.13 8.10
CA LYS A 36 -4.08 9.20 7.82
C LYS A 36 -4.54 7.99 7.02
N LEU A 37 -3.74 7.56 6.06
CA LEU A 37 -4.06 6.35 5.29
C LEU A 37 -4.08 5.13 6.19
N GLN A 38 -3.10 5.00 7.08
CA GLN A 38 -3.04 3.86 7.99
C GLN A 38 -4.26 3.82 8.90
N VAL A 39 -4.67 4.95 9.44
CA VAL A 39 -5.86 5.01 10.28
C VAL A 39 -7.09 4.59 9.48
N HIS A 40 -7.22 5.10 8.28
CA HIS A 40 -8.34 4.75 7.41
C HIS A 40 -8.39 3.24 7.12
N LEU A 41 -7.25 2.65 6.78
CA LEU A 41 -7.18 1.22 6.49
C LEU A 41 -7.37 0.37 7.74
N ALA A 42 -6.95 0.85 8.90
CA ALA A 42 -7.18 0.13 10.14
C ALA A 42 -8.68 0.01 10.43
N GLU A 43 -9.43 1.05 10.10
CA GLU A 43 -10.88 1.07 10.30
C GLU A 43 -11.64 0.39 9.15
N HIS A 44 -11.10 0.47 7.95
CA HIS A 44 -11.74 -0.05 6.73
C HIS A 44 -10.71 -0.76 5.86
N PRO A 45 -10.27 -1.95 6.26
CA PRO A 45 -9.21 -2.64 5.51
C PRO A 45 -9.62 -3.06 4.11
N ASP A 46 -10.91 -3.10 3.82
CA ASP A 46 -11.42 -3.42 2.49
C ASP A 46 -11.73 -2.17 1.65
N ALA A 47 -11.28 -0.99 2.10
CA ALA A 47 -11.60 0.26 1.41
C ALA A 47 -11.02 0.34 0.00
N GLY A 48 -9.86 -0.26 -0.24
CA GLY A 48 -9.24 -0.22 -1.55
C GLY A 48 -9.93 -1.14 -2.54
N ASP A 49 -9.81 -0.80 -3.82
CA ASP A 49 -10.40 -1.58 -4.89
C ASP A 49 -9.55 -2.82 -5.20
N LEU A 50 -10.20 -3.97 -5.26
CA LEU A 50 -9.51 -5.20 -5.64
C LEU A 50 -9.00 -5.10 -7.07
N ILE A 51 -7.75 -5.45 -7.27
CA ILE A 51 -7.16 -5.51 -8.60
C ILE A 51 -7.42 -6.90 -9.17
N ARG A 52 -8.07 -6.92 -10.31
CA ARG A 52 -8.43 -8.18 -10.97
C ARG A 52 -7.19 -9.01 -11.25
N GLY A 53 -7.25 -10.28 -10.93
CA GLY A 53 -6.17 -11.22 -11.21
C GLY A 53 -4.96 -11.07 -10.31
N SER A 54 -5.07 -10.32 -9.24
CA SER A 54 -3.92 -10.04 -8.37
C SER A 54 -3.78 -11.00 -7.19
N GLY A 55 -4.78 -11.83 -6.96
CA GLY A 55 -4.75 -12.70 -5.79
C GLY A 55 -5.11 -12.00 -4.49
N GLY A 56 -5.81 -10.87 -4.57
CA GLY A 56 -6.28 -10.17 -3.38
C GLY A 56 -5.62 -8.82 -3.11
N ILE A 57 -4.79 -8.35 -4.02
CA ILE A 57 -4.16 -7.03 -3.86
C ILE A 57 -5.20 -5.94 -4.11
N ARG A 58 -5.21 -4.94 -3.25
CA ARG A 58 -6.10 -3.78 -3.35
C ARG A 58 -5.30 -2.53 -3.65
N LYS A 59 -5.94 -1.60 -4.33
CA LYS A 59 -5.35 -0.31 -4.67
C LYS A 59 -6.16 0.79 -4.01
N ILE A 60 -5.47 1.72 -3.35
CA ILE A 60 -6.12 2.84 -2.70
C ILE A 60 -5.32 4.12 -2.92
N ARG A 61 -6.05 5.23 -3.04
CA ARG A 61 -5.42 6.53 -3.18
C ARG A 61 -4.91 7.01 -1.82
N CYS A 62 -3.74 7.61 -1.83
CA CYS A 62 -3.17 8.28 -0.67
C CYS A 62 -2.86 9.71 -1.08
N ALA A 63 -3.27 10.67 -0.26
CA ALA A 63 -2.93 12.06 -0.51
C ALA A 63 -1.41 12.18 -0.52
N ALA A 64 -0.89 13.00 -1.43
CA ALA A 64 0.53 13.28 -1.47
C ALA A 64 0.68 14.78 -1.54
N SER A 65 0.67 15.40 -0.38
CA SER A 65 0.82 16.85 -0.25
C SER A 65 2.25 17.23 -0.60
N GLY A 66 2.39 18.38 -1.23
CA GLY A 66 3.69 18.88 -1.55
C GLY A 66 3.82 19.25 -3.00
N ARG A 67 4.90 19.96 -3.29
CA ARG A 67 5.13 20.51 -4.60
C ARG A 67 5.34 19.41 -5.64
N GLY A 68 4.60 19.52 -6.76
CA GLY A 68 4.75 18.60 -7.86
C GLY A 68 4.08 17.24 -7.69
N LYS A 69 3.35 17.03 -6.60
CA LYS A 69 2.74 15.73 -6.33
C LYS A 69 1.26 15.73 -6.61
N ARG A 70 0.93 16.02 -7.85
CA ARG A 70 -0.46 16.09 -8.29
C ARG A 70 -1.09 14.72 -8.38
N GLY A 71 -2.38 14.66 -8.06
CA GLY A 71 -3.15 13.42 -8.16
C GLY A 71 -2.86 12.42 -7.06
N GLY A 72 -1.95 12.75 -6.16
CA GLY A 72 -1.62 11.92 -5.04
C GLY A 72 -0.84 10.68 -5.41
N ALA A 73 -0.79 9.75 -4.49
CA ALA A 73 -0.13 8.47 -4.66
C ALA A 73 -1.16 7.36 -4.74
N ARG A 74 -0.77 6.26 -5.34
CA ARG A 74 -1.53 5.01 -5.33
C ARG A 74 -0.75 4.02 -4.50
N THR A 75 -1.42 3.38 -3.53
CA THR A 75 -0.77 2.36 -2.73
C THR A 75 -1.43 1.03 -3.00
N LEU A 76 -0.60 0.00 -3.07
CA LEU A 76 -1.07 -1.37 -3.26
C LEU A 76 -0.84 -2.11 -1.97
N TYR A 77 -1.86 -2.80 -1.49
CA TYR A 77 -1.75 -3.51 -0.23
C TYR A 77 -2.52 -4.83 -0.28
N TYR A 78 -2.20 -5.71 0.64
CA TYR A 78 -2.88 -6.98 0.79
C TYR A 78 -3.36 -7.09 2.25
N TRP A 79 -4.66 -7.23 2.42
CA TRP A 79 -5.24 -7.41 3.76
C TRP A 79 -5.23 -8.88 4.12
N ASP A 80 -4.43 -9.22 5.11
CA ASP A 80 -4.38 -10.57 5.68
C ASP A 80 -5.21 -10.52 6.96
N ALA A 81 -6.50 -10.77 6.80
CA ALA A 81 -7.46 -10.64 7.89
C ALA A 81 -7.10 -11.54 9.06
N PRO A 82 -7.43 -11.15 10.30
CA PRO A 82 -8.18 -9.92 10.61
C PRO A 82 -7.29 -8.71 10.88
N ASP A 83 -6.01 -8.90 11.21
CA ASP A 83 -5.23 -7.87 11.88
C ASP A 83 -3.93 -7.47 11.18
N LYS A 84 -3.70 -7.92 9.98
CA LYS A 84 -2.47 -7.60 9.24
C LYS A 84 -2.76 -7.00 7.88
N ILE A 85 -2.01 -5.96 7.53
CA ILE A 85 -2.03 -5.38 6.21
C ILE A 85 -0.61 -5.28 5.72
N TYR A 86 -0.35 -5.88 4.55
CA TYR A 86 0.96 -5.80 3.91
C TYR A 86 0.92 -4.67 2.91
N MET A 87 1.76 -3.65 3.12
CA MET A 87 1.90 -2.53 2.20
C MET A 87 2.96 -2.92 1.18
N ILE A 88 2.56 -3.08 -0.06
CA ILE A 88 3.38 -3.78 -1.06
C ILE A 88 4.10 -2.83 -1.99
N PHE A 89 3.45 -1.80 -2.49
CA PHE A 89 4.01 -0.91 -3.48
C PHE A 89 3.31 0.43 -3.45
N CYS A 90 4.02 1.47 -3.90
CA CYS A 90 3.47 2.81 -3.95
C CYS A 90 4.02 3.52 -5.18
N TYR A 91 3.18 4.27 -5.88
CA TYR A 91 3.61 5.08 -7.00
C TYR A 91 2.79 6.35 -7.09
N LEU A 92 3.39 7.40 -7.65
CA LEU A 92 2.68 8.65 -7.87
C LEU A 92 1.87 8.55 -9.16
N LYS A 93 0.67 9.09 -9.15
CA LYS A 93 -0.19 9.05 -10.32
C LYS A 93 0.46 9.75 -11.52
N ASN A 94 1.24 10.80 -11.27
CA ASN A 94 1.91 11.51 -12.35
C ASN A 94 3.09 10.76 -12.95
N GLU A 95 3.57 9.70 -12.30
CA GLU A 95 4.61 8.84 -12.85
C GLU A 95 4.02 7.79 -13.80
N ARG A 96 2.85 7.29 -13.44
CA ARG A 96 2.14 6.26 -14.21
C ARG A 96 0.68 6.25 -13.79
N GLU A 97 -0.18 5.86 -14.68
CA GLU A 97 -1.60 5.76 -14.35
C GLU A 97 -1.93 4.48 -13.61
N ASN A 98 -1.34 3.40 -14.04
CA ASN A 98 -1.61 2.09 -13.48
C ASN A 98 -0.34 1.27 -13.44
N ILE A 99 -0.37 0.23 -12.60
CA ILE A 99 0.69 -0.75 -12.60
C ILE A 99 0.59 -1.57 -13.88
N THR A 100 1.73 -1.95 -14.46
CA THR A 100 1.74 -2.75 -15.68
C THR A 100 1.33 -4.19 -15.35
N PRO A 101 0.84 -4.94 -16.35
CA PRO A 101 0.51 -6.35 -16.14
C PRO A 101 1.69 -7.17 -15.64
N GLU A 102 2.90 -6.85 -16.10
CA GLU A 102 4.09 -7.56 -15.66
C GLU A 102 4.42 -7.28 -14.20
N GLN A 103 4.28 -6.01 -13.80
CA GLN A 103 4.49 -5.63 -12.40
C GLN A 103 3.45 -6.28 -11.50
N LEU A 104 2.20 -6.32 -11.95
CA LEU A 104 1.13 -6.95 -11.18
C LEU A 104 1.41 -8.44 -11.00
N LYS A 105 1.88 -9.09 -12.05
CA LYS A 105 2.23 -10.50 -11.98
C LYS A 105 3.32 -10.75 -10.94
N THR A 106 4.32 -9.88 -10.91
CA THR A 106 5.40 -9.97 -9.92
C THR A 106 4.87 -9.81 -8.50
N LEU A 107 3.99 -8.83 -8.30
CA LEU A 107 3.41 -8.59 -6.97
C LEU A 107 2.50 -9.72 -6.55
N LYS A 108 1.73 -10.27 -7.46
CA LYS A 108 0.87 -11.42 -7.18
C LYS A 108 1.71 -12.60 -6.72
N LYS A 109 2.80 -12.85 -7.42
CA LYS A 109 3.71 -13.93 -7.06
C LYS A 109 4.30 -13.71 -5.67
N LEU A 110 4.66 -12.47 -5.37
CA LEU A 110 5.15 -12.10 -4.05
C LEU A 110 4.13 -12.46 -2.96
N VAL A 111 2.87 -12.12 -3.17
CA VAL A 111 1.82 -12.42 -2.21
C VAL A 111 1.67 -13.92 -2.04
N GLU A 112 1.62 -14.66 -3.14
CA GLU A 112 1.41 -16.10 -3.10
C GLU A 112 2.55 -16.85 -2.44
N GLU A 113 3.78 -16.41 -2.66
CA GLU A 113 4.95 -17.12 -2.16
C GLU A 113 5.36 -16.71 -0.76
N ASN A 114 5.11 -15.46 -0.37
CA ASN A 114 5.67 -14.93 0.85
C ASN A 114 4.65 -14.51 1.90
N LEU A 115 3.43 -14.22 1.50
CA LEU A 115 2.44 -13.65 2.41
C LEU A 115 1.27 -14.57 2.71
N LYS A 116 1.09 -15.58 1.92
CA LYS A 116 0.00 -16.54 2.17
C LYS A 116 0.47 -17.80 2.85
#